data_a8734a8ffbcaf7a0dd5c087ae606d84b
#
_entry.id   a8734a8ffbcaf7a0dd5c087ae606d84b
#
_cell.length_a   1.000
_cell.length_b   1.000
_cell.length_c   1.000
_cell.angle_alpha   90.00
_cell.angle_beta   90.00
_cell.angle_gamma   90.00
#
_symmetry.space_group_name_H-M   'P 1'
#
loop_
_entity.id
_entity.type
_entity.pdbx_description
1 polymer ?
#
loop_
_entity_poly.entity_id
_entity_poly.type
_entity_poly.pdbx_seq_one_letter_code
_entity_poly.pdbx_strand_id
1 'polypeptide(L)'
;VNTMVYDREYEQVMRTLEIACRYGIDALIVQDLGVAALVRKAAPEMPMHASTQLTVHNLSGALEAKQLGFSRVVLAREMSRSEIAAIASQAQIETEVFVHGALCMCVSGQCYMSSVIGERSGNRGLCAQPCRLPFSSGRKGDSGYALSLKDLSLAHRVQELVQLGVDSFKIE
;
A
#
# COMPACT_ATOMS: atom_id res chain seq x y z
N VAL A 1 -5.36 -5.52 8.25
CA VAL A 1 -4.38 -4.96 9.22
C VAL A 1 -3.35 -4.12 8.45
N ASN A 2 -3.86 -3.18 7.68
CA ASN A 2 -3.07 -2.38 6.72
C ASN A 2 -2.50 -1.09 7.35
N THR A 3 -2.02 -1.18 8.61
CA THR A 3 -1.46 -0.03 9.34
C THR A 3 -0.33 -0.50 10.25
N MET A 4 0.55 0.41 10.65
CA MET A 4 1.52 0.17 11.71
C MET A 4 0.83 -0.07 13.05
N VAL A 5 1.40 -0.92 13.88
CA VAL A 5 0.82 -1.37 15.16
C VAL A 5 1.80 -1.13 16.29
N TYR A 6 1.33 -0.62 17.42
CA TYR A 6 2.12 -0.55 18.66
C TYR A 6 2.00 -1.85 19.46
N ASP A 7 2.98 -2.16 20.28
CA ASP A 7 2.99 -3.38 21.13
C ASP A 7 1.70 -3.54 21.94
N ARG A 8 1.17 -2.46 22.50
CA ARG A 8 -0.08 -2.45 23.27
C ARG A 8 -1.34 -2.83 22.45
N GLU A 9 -1.24 -2.88 21.12
CA GLU A 9 -2.34 -3.17 20.20
C GLU A 9 -2.33 -4.61 19.68
N TYR A 10 -1.28 -5.38 19.98
CA TYR A 10 -1.15 -6.76 19.50
C TYR A 10 -2.32 -7.65 19.92
N GLU A 11 -2.86 -7.47 21.11
CA GLU A 11 -4.04 -8.22 21.55
C GLU A 11 -5.25 -7.96 20.65
N GLN A 12 -5.46 -6.69 20.24
CA GLN A 12 -6.52 -6.34 19.30
C GLN A 12 -6.27 -6.93 17.91
N VAL A 13 -5.02 -6.96 17.46
CA VAL A 13 -4.64 -7.62 16.20
C VAL A 13 -4.96 -9.11 16.25
N MET A 14 -4.64 -9.78 17.36
CA MET A 14 -4.96 -11.21 17.54
C MET A 14 -6.46 -11.48 17.47
N ARG A 15 -7.27 -10.67 18.15
CA ARG A 15 -8.75 -10.77 18.07
C ARG A 15 -9.25 -10.56 16.63
N THR A 16 -8.67 -9.60 15.91
CA THR A 16 -9.01 -9.34 14.51
C THR A 16 -8.66 -10.55 13.63
N LEU A 17 -7.50 -11.17 13.86
CA LEU A 17 -7.07 -12.37 13.15
C LEU A 17 -8.00 -13.56 13.43
N GLU A 18 -8.39 -13.78 14.69
CA GLU A 18 -9.36 -14.82 15.06
C GLU A 18 -10.70 -14.64 14.34
N ILE A 19 -11.20 -13.39 14.28
CA ILE A 19 -12.43 -13.06 13.55
C ILE A 19 -12.23 -13.34 12.06
N ALA A 20 -11.12 -12.91 11.47
CA ALA A 20 -10.79 -13.14 10.07
C ALA A 20 -10.78 -14.64 9.72
N CYS A 21 -10.13 -15.46 10.53
CA CYS A 21 -10.10 -16.92 10.36
C CYS A 21 -11.49 -17.54 10.51
N ARG A 22 -12.26 -17.10 11.50
CA ARG A 22 -13.63 -17.61 11.77
C ARG A 22 -14.58 -17.35 10.60
N TYR A 23 -14.48 -16.20 9.96
CA TYR A 23 -15.33 -15.81 8.84
C TYR A 23 -14.77 -16.24 7.48
N GLY A 24 -13.60 -16.89 7.44
CA GLY A 24 -13.02 -17.44 6.22
C GLY A 24 -12.70 -16.37 5.18
N ILE A 25 -12.04 -15.28 5.59
CA ILE A 25 -11.58 -14.27 4.63
C ILE A 25 -10.46 -14.83 3.76
N ASP A 26 -10.37 -14.39 2.51
CA ASP A 26 -9.43 -14.94 1.52
C ASP A 26 -7.97 -14.54 1.79
N ALA A 27 -7.72 -13.34 2.33
CA ALA A 27 -6.37 -12.86 2.59
C ALA A 27 -6.35 -11.64 3.54
N LEU A 28 -5.18 -11.36 4.11
CA LEU A 28 -4.91 -10.17 4.92
C LEU A 28 -3.96 -9.23 4.19
N ILE A 29 -4.34 -7.97 4.01
CA ILE A 29 -3.39 -6.93 3.61
C ILE A 29 -2.63 -6.46 4.85
N VAL A 30 -1.30 -6.57 4.83
CA VAL A 30 -0.44 -6.29 5.98
C VAL A 30 0.63 -5.28 5.59
N GLN A 31 0.84 -4.28 6.45
CA GLN A 31 1.93 -3.31 6.37
C GLN A 31 3.04 -3.62 7.37
N ASP A 32 2.67 -3.93 8.59
CA ASP A 32 3.58 -4.08 9.73
C ASP A 32 4.27 -5.45 9.70
N LEU A 33 5.60 -5.47 9.72
CA LEU A 33 6.38 -6.72 9.67
C LEU A 33 6.22 -7.57 10.93
N GLY A 34 6.01 -6.95 12.10
CA GLY A 34 5.71 -7.68 13.33
C GLY A 34 4.35 -8.37 13.26
N VAL A 35 3.35 -7.70 12.65
CA VAL A 35 2.05 -8.31 12.37
C VAL A 35 2.19 -9.44 11.35
N ALA A 36 3.01 -9.29 10.31
CA ALA A 36 3.27 -10.37 9.36
C ALA A 36 3.86 -11.61 10.04
N ALA A 37 4.85 -11.42 10.92
CA ALA A 37 5.43 -12.50 11.71
C ALA A 37 4.39 -13.15 12.65
N LEU A 38 3.51 -12.35 13.26
CA LEU A 38 2.43 -12.83 14.11
C LEU A 38 1.43 -13.69 13.33
N VAL A 39 0.98 -13.22 12.16
CA VAL A 39 0.06 -13.96 11.28
C VAL A 39 0.68 -15.30 10.88
N ARG A 40 1.94 -15.31 10.47
CA ARG A 40 2.67 -16.53 10.11
C ARG A 40 2.68 -17.55 11.23
N LYS A 41 2.82 -17.08 12.47
CA LYS A 41 2.87 -17.97 13.66
C LYS A 41 1.49 -18.46 14.08
N ALA A 42 0.47 -17.57 14.05
CA ALA A 42 -0.85 -17.86 14.59
C ALA A 42 -1.82 -18.47 13.56
N ALA A 43 -1.66 -18.14 12.28
CA ALA A 43 -2.50 -18.60 11.17
C ALA A 43 -1.63 -18.84 9.91
N PRO A 44 -0.78 -19.87 9.89
CA PRO A 44 0.22 -20.10 8.83
C PRO A 44 -0.41 -20.27 7.44
N GLU A 45 -1.64 -20.74 7.36
CA GLU A 45 -2.37 -20.94 6.10
C GLU A 45 -3.06 -19.66 5.58
N MET A 46 -3.11 -18.59 6.40
CA MET A 46 -3.74 -17.33 5.99
C MET A 46 -2.87 -16.60 4.95
N PRO A 47 -3.37 -16.40 3.71
CA PRO A 47 -2.63 -15.64 2.72
C PRO A 47 -2.40 -14.19 3.17
N MET A 48 -1.18 -13.68 2.96
CA MET A 48 -0.85 -12.29 3.24
C MET A 48 -0.51 -11.54 1.96
N HIS A 49 -1.07 -10.36 1.81
CA HIS A 49 -0.75 -9.43 0.74
C HIS A 49 0.05 -8.25 1.32
N ALA A 50 1.23 -8.01 0.77
CA ALA A 50 2.06 -6.87 1.17
C ALA A 50 1.39 -5.57 0.75
N SER A 51 1.09 -4.71 1.71
CA SER A 51 0.47 -3.41 1.47
C SER A 51 1.35 -2.52 0.59
N THR A 52 0.75 -1.61 -0.18
CA THR A 52 1.49 -0.52 -0.84
C THR A 52 2.29 0.33 0.16
N GLN A 53 1.88 0.37 1.42
CA GLN A 53 2.60 1.07 2.49
C GLN A 53 3.89 0.38 2.94
N LEU A 54 4.16 -0.86 2.50
CA LEU A 54 5.48 -1.51 2.60
C LEU A 54 6.47 -0.97 1.56
N THR A 55 6.01 -0.11 0.66
CA THR A 55 6.86 0.58 -0.33
C THR A 55 7.66 -0.39 -1.20
N VAL A 56 7.03 -1.46 -1.66
CA VAL A 56 7.67 -2.39 -2.60
C VAL A 56 7.72 -1.72 -3.99
N HIS A 57 8.91 -1.28 -4.39
CA HIS A 57 9.12 -0.52 -5.63
C HIS A 57 10.31 -1.04 -6.47
N ASN A 58 10.82 -2.22 -6.17
CA ASN A 58 11.86 -2.88 -6.97
C ASN A 58 11.77 -4.41 -6.83
N LEU A 59 12.48 -5.11 -7.70
CA LEU A 59 12.50 -6.58 -7.73
C LEU A 59 13.02 -7.17 -6.41
N SER A 60 14.08 -6.62 -5.82
CA SER A 60 14.62 -7.12 -4.56
C SER A 60 13.61 -7.02 -3.42
N GLY A 61 12.85 -5.91 -3.33
CA GLY A 61 11.79 -5.77 -2.34
C GLY A 61 10.65 -6.77 -2.53
N ALA A 62 10.30 -7.09 -3.79
CA ALA A 62 9.28 -8.10 -4.08
C ALA A 62 9.77 -9.52 -3.72
N LEU A 63 11.04 -9.83 -3.99
CA LEU A 63 11.66 -11.11 -3.58
C LEU A 63 11.72 -11.24 -2.06
N GLU A 64 12.07 -10.17 -1.35
CA GLU A 64 12.09 -10.17 0.11
C GLU A 64 10.68 -10.34 0.69
N ALA A 65 9.68 -9.67 0.14
CA ALA A 65 8.29 -9.87 0.55
C ALA A 65 7.87 -11.35 0.38
N LYS A 66 8.27 -12.00 -0.71
CA LYS A 66 8.04 -13.43 -0.91
C LYS A 66 8.71 -14.29 0.17
N GLN A 67 9.96 -13.99 0.53
CA GLN A 67 10.68 -14.72 1.59
C GLN A 67 10.02 -14.54 2.96
N LEU A 68 9.49 -13.36 3.23
CA LEU A 68 8.69 -13.08 4.43
C LEU A 68 7.32 -13.78 4.41
N GLY A 69 7.00 -14.46 3.32
CA GLY A 69 5.81 -15.30 3.18
C GLY A 69 4.58 -14.56 2.70
N PHE A 70 4.71 -13.39 2.10
CA PHE A 70 3.60 -12.79 1.37
C PHE A 70 3.33 -13.58 0.08
N SER A 71 2.05 -13.74 -0.25
CA SER A 71 1.58 -14.38 -1.49
C SER A 71 1.37 -13.37 -2.62
N ARG A 72 1.15 -12.09 -2.28
CA ARG A 72 0.95 -10.98 -3.21
C ARG A 72 1.63 -9.72 -2.72
N VAL A 73 2.09 -8.88 -3.65
CA VAL A 73 2.60 -7.54 -3.36
C VAL A 73 1.75 -6.48 -4.08
N VAL A 74 1.28 -5.49 -3.32
CA VAL A 74 0.69 -4.28 -3.89
C VAL A 74 1.84 -3.32 -4.19
N LEU A 75 2.14 -3.13 -5.47
CA LEU A 75 3.28 -2.34 -5.92
C LEU A 75 3.09 -0.85 -5.61
N ALA A 76 4.20 -0.16 -5.35
CA ALA A 76 4.20 1.28 -5.16
C ALA A 76 3.70 2.00 -6.43
N ARG A 77 2.97 3.11 -6.23
CA ARG A 77 2.31 3.85 -7.32
C ARG A 77 3.29 4.62 -8.22
N GLU A 78 4.53 4.77 -7.77
CA GLU A 78 5.59 5.53 -8.43
C GLU A 78 6.33 4.73 -9.50
N MET A 79 6.00 3.45 -9.64
CA MET A 79 6.73 2.54 -10.52
C MET A 79 6.44 2.78 -12.00
N SER A 80 7.48 2.73 -12.79
CA SER A 80 7.39 2.73 -14.24
C SER A 80 6.92 1.38 -14.80
N ARG A 81 6.46 1.40 -16.05
CA ARG A 81 6.06 0.20 -16.77
C ARG A 81 7.17 -0.88 -16.80
N SER A 82 8.43 -0.48 -17.02
CA SER A 82 9.56 -1.42 -17.08
C SER A 82 9.86 -2.08 -15.73
N GLU A 83 9.72 -1.34 -14.64
CA GLU A 83 9.90 -1.88 -13.30
C GLU A 83 8.79 -2.85 -12.92
N ILE A 84 7.53 -2.52 -13.24
CA ILE A 84 6.38 -3.43 -13.06
C ILE A 84 6.62 -4.73 -13.85
N ALA A 85 7.02 -4.63 -15.13
CA ALA A 85 7.32 -5.79 -15.97
C ALA A 85 8.43 -6.67 -15.40
N ALA A 86 9.49 -6.06 -14.86
CA ALA A 86 10.59 -6.78 -14.24
C ALA A 86 10.12 -7.59 -13.00
N ILE A 87 9.29 -7.00 -12.15
CA ILE A 87 8.76 -7.70 -10.98
C ILE A 87 7.79 -8.80 -11.40
N ALA A 88 6.81 -8.50 -12.25
CA ALA A 88 5.81 -9.46 -12.69
C ALA A 88 6.43 -10.70 -13.34
N SER A 89 7.52 -10.52 -14.10
CA SER A 89 8.19 -11.64 -14.80
C SER A 89 9.19 -12.43 -13.93
N GLN A 90 9.76 -11.84 -12.87
CA GLN A 90 10.91 -12.41 -12.17
C GLN A 90 10.66 -12.71 -10.69
N ALA A 91 9.76 -12.00 -10.02
CA ALA A 91 9.59 -12.15 -8.57
C ALA A 91 8.88 -13.45 -8.16
N GLN A 92 8.14 -14.08 -9.07
CA GLN A 92 7.36 -15.29 -8.77
C GLN A 92 6.47 -15.12 -7.52
N ILE A 93 5.86 -14.00 -7.39
CA ILE A 93 4.86 -13.61 -6.40
C ILE A 93 3.77 -12.85 -7.12
N GLU A 94 2.51 -13.01 -6.72
CA GLU A 94 1.42 -12.24 -7.34
C GLU A 94 1.63 -10.74 -7.18
N THR A 95 1.34 -10.01 -8.24
CA THR A 95 1.48 -8.55 -8.29
C THR A 95 0.11 -7.87 -8.39
N GLU A 96 -0.07 -6.82 -7.61
CA GLU A 96 -1.27 -5.97 -7.66
C GLU A 96 -0.86 -4.52 -7.95
N VAL A 97 -1.51 -3.90 -8.94
CA VAL A 97 -1.22 -2.54 -9.42
C VAL A 97 -2.47 -1.67 -9.32
N PHE A 98 -2.31 -0.45 -8.82
CA PHE A 98 -3.39 0.54 -8.88
C PHE A 98 -3.64 0.98 -10.32
N VAL A 99 -4.90 0.93 -10.74
CA VAL A 99 -5.33 1.34 -12.08
C VAL A 99 -6.25 2.55 -12.06
N HIS A 100 -6.83 2.86 -10.90
CA HIS A 100 -7.65 4.06 -10.71
C HIS A 100 -7.64 4.49 -9.24
N GLY A 101 -7.73 5.80 -9.01
CA GLY A 101 -7.90 6.40 -7.68
C GLY A 101 -6.98 7.57 -7.41
N ALA A 102 -7.10 8.14 -6.23
CA ALA A 102 -6.34 9.29 -5.81
C ALA A 102 -4.85 8.99 -5.68
N LEU A 103 -4.00 9.78 -6.37
CA LEU A 103 -2.56 9.69 -6.19
C LEU A 103 -2.13 10.44 -4.92
N CYS A 104 -1.26 9.80 -4.14
CA CYS A 104 -0.57 10.42 -3.03
C CYS A 104 0.56 11.31 -3.53
N MET A 105 0.73 12.51 -2.96
CA MET A 105 1.85 13.41 -3.27
C MET A 105 3.20 12.83 -2.85
N CYS A 106 3.21 12.01 -1.81
CA CYS A 106 4.40 11.38 -1.24
C CYS A 106 4.62 10.00 -1.83
N VAL A 107 5.87 9.53 -1.76
CA VAL A 107 6.21 8.12 -2.00
C VAL A 107 5.33 7.22 -1.13
N SER A 108 4.89 6.12 -1.69
CA SER A 108 3.98 5.16 -1.04
C SER A 108 4.47 4.79 0.37
N GLY A 109 3.61 4.95 1.36
CA GLY A 109 3.89 4.61 2.76
C GLY A 109 4.81 5.56 3.53
N GLN A 110 5.35 6.62 2.93
CA GLN A 110 6.40 7.47 3.53
C GLN A 110 5.93 8.89 3.92
N CYS A 111 4.62 9.13 3.99
CA CYS A 111 4.08 10.44 4.31
C CYS A 111 3.88 10.68 5.80
N TYR A 112 4.52 11.72 6.34
CA TYR A 112 4.34 12.16 7.73
C TYR A 112 3.58 13.50 7.85
N MET A 113 3.18 14.12 6.74
CA MET A 113 2.59 15.47 6.73
C MET A 113 1.37 15.59 7.63
N SER A 114 0.45 14.63 7.54
CA SER A 114 -0.77 14.61 8.36
C SER A 114 -0.48 14.41 9.86
N SER A 115 0.59 13.68 10.20
CA SER A 115 1.02 13.50 11.58
C SER A 115 1.58 14.79 12.15
N VAL A 116 2.43 15.49 11.37
CA VAL A 116 3.11 16.72 11.82
C VAL A 116 2.13 17.88 11.98
N ILE A 117 1.19 18.03 11.04
CA ILE A 117 0.24 19.16 11.05
C ILE A 117 -0.92 18.94 12.03
N GLY A 118 -1.41 17.71 12.18
CA GLY A 118 -2.67 17.44 12.87
C GLY A 118 -2.67 16.18 13.72
N GLU A 119 -1.51 15.64 14.07
CA GLU A 119 -1.35 14.43 14.92
C GLU A 119 -2.07 13.18 14.37
N ARG A 120 -2.42 13.18 13.07
CA ARG A 120 -3.13 12.12 12.38
C ARG A 120 -2.22 11.35 11.43
N SER A 121 -1.66 10.24 11.90
CA SER A 121 -0.71 9.45 11.10
C SER A 121 -1.39 8.74 9.93
N GLY A 122 -0.91 9.02 8.70
CA GLY A 122 -1.33 8.30 7.49
C GLY A 122 -0.94 6.82 7.54
N ASN A 123 0.20 6.50 8.12
CA ASN A 123 0.67 5.12 8.31
C ASN A 123 -0.17 4.33 9.32
N ARG A 124 -1.03 5.01 10.06
CA ARG A 124 -2.00 4.42 10.98
C ARG A 124 -3.44 4.55 10.50
N GLY A 125 -3.65 4.79 9.20
CA GLY A 125 -4.96 4.91 8.59
C GLY A 125 -5.71 6.22 8.91
N LEU A 126 -5.04 7.22 9.49
CA LEU A 126 -5.66 8.46 9.95
C LEU A 126 -5.32 9.69 9.08
N CYS A 127 -4.88 9.49 7.84
CA CYS A 127 -4.53 10.60 6.96
C CYS A 127 -5.68 11.60 6.81
N ALA A 128 -5.42 12.88 7.16
CA ALA A 128 -6.37 13.97 6.99
C ALA A 128 -6.31 14.62 5.60
N GLN A 129 -5.46 14.08 4.70
CA GLN A 129 -5.27 14.58 3.34
C GLN A 129 -4.86 16.07 3.26
N PRO A 130 -3.90 16.56 4.08
CA PRO A 130 -3.51 17.97 4.06
C PRO A 130 -2.98 18.41 2.68
N CYS A 131 -2.40 17.50 1.90
CA CYS A 131 -1.97 17.78 0.52
C CYS A 131 -3.11 18.16 -0.44
N ARG A 132 -4.38 17.96 -0.06
CA ARG A 132 -5.56 18.34 -0.85
C ARG A 132 -6.10 19.72 -0.49
N LEU A 133 -5.47 20.40 0.48
CA LEU A 133 -5.82 21.76 0.84
C LEU A 133 -5.13 22.79 -0.07
N PRO A 134 -5.68 24.01 -0.20
CA PRO A 134 -5.00 25.09 -0.89
C PRO A 134 -3.77 25.55 -0.09
N PHE A 135 -2.68 25.77 -0.79
CA PHE A 135 -1.44 26.34 -0.26
C PHE A 135 -1.18 27.71 -0.82
N SER A 136 -0.54 28.58 -0.03
CA SER A 136 -0.10 29.90 -0.46
C SER A 136 1.40 30.04 -0.20
N SER A 137 2.14 30.62 -1.14
CA SER A 137 3.56 30.97 -0.97
C SER A 137 3.76 32.24 -0.13
N GLY A 138 2.69 32.85 0.37
CA GLY A 138 2.74 34.16 1.07
C GLY A 138 2.71 35.33 0.13
N ARG A 139 2.77 35.16 -1.18
CA ARG A 139 2.61 36.24 -2.17
C ARG A 139 1.14 36.52 -2.42
N LYS A 140 0.78 37.81 -2.57
CA LYS A 140 -0.61 38.23 -2.81
C LYS A 140 -1.13 37.61 -4.12
N GLY A 141 -2.25 36.84 -4.02
CA GLY A 141 -2.88 36.19 -5.17
C GLY A 141 -2.31 34.81 -5.52
N ASP A 142 -1.31 34.32 -4.79
CA ASP A 142 -0.71 33.00 -5.00
C ASP A 142 -1.28 32.00 -3.99
N SER A 143 -2.46 31.49 -4.26
CA SER A 143 -3.05 30.38 -3.51
C SER A 143 -3.61 29.35 -4.49
N GLY A 144 -3.38 28.08 -4.23
CA GLY A 144 -3.85 27.01 -5.08
C GLY A 144 -3.57 25.62 -4.50
N TYR A 145 -4.03 24.60 -5.19
CA TYR A 145 -3.88 23.21 -4.77
C TYR A 145 -2.54 22.60 -5.23
N ALA A 146 -1.44 23.26 -4.87
CA ALA A 146 -0.08 22.98 -5.36
C ALA A 146 0.38 21.53 -5.11
N LEU A 147 -0.10 20.89 -4.04
CA LEU A 147 0.26 19.52 -3.66
C LEU A 147 -0.81 18.49 -4.06
N SER A 148 -1.96 18.93 -4.58
CA SER A 148 -3.03 18.01 -4.97
C SER A 148 -2.78 17.47 -6.38
N LEU A 149 -2.32 16.25 -6.45
CA LEU A 149 -2.14 15.55 -7.72
C LEU A 149 -3.50 15.24 -8.37
N LYS A 150 -3.49 15.05 -9.69
CA LYS A 150 -4.61 14.47 -10.43
C LYS A 150 -4.77 12.99 -10.06
N ASP A 151 -5.98 12.47 -10.19
CA ASP A 151 -6.21 11.06 -9.97
C ASP A 151 -5.52 10.19 -11.03
N LEU A 152 -5.07 9.03 -10.60
CA LEU A 152 -4.60 7.99 -11.50
C LEU A 152 -5.80 7.47 -12.31
N SER A 153 -5.61 7.30 -13.62
CA SER A 153 -6.57 6.63 -14.49
C SER A 153 -5.83 5.86 -15.57
N LEU A 154 -5.74 4.54 -15.39
CA LEU A 154 -5.07 3.61 -16.30
C LEU A 154 -6.06 2.67 -17.00
N ALA A 155 -7.35 2.99 -17.02
CA ALA A 155 -8.37 2.15 -17.69
C ALA A 155 -7.98 1.80 -19.13
N HIS A 156 -7.42 2.77 -19.87
CA HIS A 156 -6.95 2.59 -21.24
C HIS A 156 -5.66 1.75 -21.38
N ARG A 157 -5.00 1.42 -20.27
CA ARG A 157 -3.76 0.61 -20.22
C ARG A 157 -3.92 -0.74 -19.53
N VAL A 158 -5.11 -1.10 -19.09
CA VAL A 158 -5.35 -2.37 -18.39
C VAL A 158 -4.90 -3.57 -19.22
N GLN A 159 -5.20 -3.58 -20.54
CA GLN A 159 -4.77 -4.64 -21.43
C GLN A 159 -3.24 -4.76 -21.50
N GLU A 160 -2.53 -3.65 -21.48
CA GLU A 160 -1.06 -3.63 -21.44
C GLU A 160 -0.54 -4.24 -20.14
N LEU A 161 -1.13 -3.89 -18.99
CA LEU A 161 -0.75 -4.45 -17.69
C LEU A 161 -1.01 -5.96 -17.62
N VAL A 162 -2.11 -6.44 -18.19
CA VAL A 162 -2.37 -7.89 -18.34
C VAL A 162 -1.27 -8.57 -19.14
N GLN A 163 -0.83 -7.97 -20.24
CA GLN A 163 0.26 -8.50 -21.08
C GLN A 163 1.62 -8.52 -20.37
N LEU A 164 1.84 -7.63 -19.40
CA LEU A 164 3.03 -7.64 -18.54
C LEU A 164 3.00 -8.74 -17.47
N GLY A 165 1.88 -9.44 -17.29
CA GLY A 165 1.72 -10.49 -16.29
C GLY A 165 1.30 -9.98 -14.92
N VAL A 166 0.66 -8.80 -14.83
CA VAL A 166 0.07 -8.31 -13.57
C VAL A 166 -1.15 -9.14 -13.22
N ASP A 167 -1.22 -9.66 -11.99
CA ASP A 167 -2.24 -10.60 -11.53
C ASP A 167 -3.52 -9.91 -11.05
N SER A 168 -3.42 -8.71 -10.48
CA SER A 168 -4.52 -8.01 -9.82
C SER A 168 -4.50 -6.51 -10.08
N PHE A 169 -5.71 -5.93 -10.21
CA PHE A 169 -5.89 -4.49 -10.42
C PHE A 169 -6.69 -3.88 -9.28
N LYS A 170 -6.17 -2.77 -8.74
CA LYS A 170 -6.78 -2.07 -7.61
C LYS A 170 -7.40 -0.76 -8.04
N ILE A 171 -8.64 -0.55 -7.62
CA ILE A 171 -9.41 0.69 -7.73
C ILE A 171 -9.64 1.21 -6.31
N GLU A 172 -9.33 2.48 -6.04
CA GLU A 172 -9.42 3.07 -4.70
C GLU A 172 -10.05 4.47 -4.75
#